data_d19109ca91425eb99b511d4b16ead374
#
_entry.id   d19109ca91425eb99b511d4b16ead374
#
_cell.length_a   1.000
_cell.length_b   1.000
_cell.length_c   1.000
_cell.angle_alpha   90.00
_cell.angle_beta   90.00
_cell.angle_gamma   90.00
#
_symmetry.space_group_name_H-M   'P 1'
#
loop_
_entity.id
_entity.type
_entity.pdbx_description
1 polymer ?
#
loop_
_entity_poly.entity_id
_entity_poly.type
_entity_poly.pdbx_seq_one_letter_code
_entity_poly.pdbx_strand_id
1 'polypeptide(L)'
;MKNIIKLLSICLVCGVCSCSDLTFGDKFLGSQPESSGAVLDSMFSSKVNADKVLTSAYTYLPYGLPTGAAPNNKLGVNLLEAISDLYQSFRNNASDGPTNLYYNGLLSANNSLANAEAYRYGSESQYNAIRYAWIYIENVAKVPDMTEDERNERIAEAKMIIALSYAEMFRYVGGVCWIDHSIEPNETMEFPRLTFAETADKIVGLLNEAIPYLKWKQDEIEDGRMTKAGAMGLKLRILLFAASPTFNSDIKWHSQADEYTCYGNYSKKRWEDAMKAGQEFFAELDKRQEYALTQPAEPTAQARRLAYRAGYYDRGGTEVLVSIRRGYNESTHNNLFDQRFYSGPTLNYVNMFPWADGEDFPENFNWEHPSKQPFFENGEPTRDPRLYENVAVPGDRYFNDTQAPVYTNHQDYRAEGSGFLMMKFILQAASDRQNRPVQWPYLRLPEVLLSYAEAINEVEGPENALSYVNQVRNRVGLSDLPSNIGQSDLREAILRERALEFGFEEVRWFDLVRWGRKDDFRKKLYGLYSKGDKVNNPTSFTFAPYELTLRYWANNWDSKWYMAPIPQKEINKGYGMTQNPGW
;
A
#
# COMPACT_ATOMS: atom_id res chain seq x y z
N MET A 1 12.07 14.52 70.09
CA MET A 1 10.78 13.81 70.23
C MET A 1 9.56 14.66 69.81
N LYS A 2 9.44 15.96 70.19
CA LYS A 2 8.27 16.79 69.80
C LYS A 2 8.10 17.02 68.29
N ASN A 3 9.18 17.03 67.50
CA ASN A 3 9.12 17.26 66.05
C ASN A 3 8.78 15.98 65.26
N ILE A 4 9.09 14.79 65.83
CA ILE A 4 8.75 13.48 65.20
C ILE A 4 7.26 13.21 65.35
N ILE A 5 6.66 13.58 66.49
CA ILE A 5 5.22 13.43 66.73
C ILE A 5 4.42 14.36 65.79
N LYS A 6 4.87 15.56 65.49
CA LYS A 6 4.22 16.46 64.54
C LYS A 6 4.30 15.94 63.08
N LEU A 7 5.41 15.31 62.71
CA LEU A 7 5.55 14.69 61.39
C LEU A 7 4.64 13.44 61.24
N LEU A 8 4.56 12.63 62.29
CA LEU A 8 3.65 11.47 62.27
C LEU A 8 2.17 11.88 62.26
N SER A 9 1.82 12.99 62.93
CA SER A 9 0.43 13.49 62.92
C SER A 9 0.06 14.06 61.52
N ILE A 10 0.99 14.69 60.83
CA ILE A 10 0.77 15.20 59.46
C ILE A 10 0.65 14.03 58.46
N CYS A 11 1.48 12.98 58.59
CA CYS A 11 1.35 11.78 57.75
C CYS A 11 0.04 10.99 58.03
N LEU A 12 -0.46 11.00 59.26
CA LEU A 12 -1.73 10.34 59.59
C LEU A 12 -2.93 11.10 59.02
N VAL A 13 -2.89 12.44 59.00
CA VAL A 13 -3.96 13.27 58.41
C VAL A 13 -3.95 13.19 56.89
N CYS A 14 -2.77 13.09 56.24
CA CYS A 14 -2.71 12.84 54.79
C CYS A 14 -3.16 11.42 54.41
N GLY A 15 -2.97 10.41 55.27
CA GLY A 15 -3.44 9.06 55.05
C GLY A 15 -4.97 8.90 55.09
N VAL A 16 -5.66 9.76 55.87
CA VAL A 16 -7.14 9.71 55.99
C VAL A 16 -7.81 10.47 54.86
N CYS A 17 -7.15 11.45 54.25
CA CYS A 17 -7.66 12.13 53.02
C CYS A 17 -7.52 11.26 51.76
N SER A 18 -6.61 10.29 51.74
CA SER A 18 -6.46 9.34 50.62
C SER A 18 -7.57 8.28 50.57
N CYS A 19 -8.24 8.01 51.72
CA CYS A 19 -9.35 7.06 51.76
C CYS A 19 -10.71 7.65 51.34
N SER A 20 -10.85 8.98 51.21
CA SER A 20 -12.08 9.58 50.72
C SER A 20 -12.23 9.48 49.19
N ASP A 21 -11.12 9.28 48.46
CA ASP A 21 -11.16 9.03 47.04
C ASP A 21 -11.61 7.60 46.65
N LEU A 22 -11.50 6.65 47.56
CA LEU A 22 -12.05 5.30 47.37
C LEU A 22 -13.57 5.25 47.39
N THR A 23 -14.23 6.20 48.07
CA THR A 23 -15.70 6.35 48.01
C THR A 23 -16.17 7.03 46.71
N PHE A 24 -15.27 7.74 46.02
CA PHE A 24 -15.55 8.26 44.67
C PHE A 24 -15.47 7.15 43.61
N GLY A 25 -14.58 6.19 43.76
CA GLY A 25 -14.46 4.98 42.94
C GLY A 25 -15.72 4.09 43.02
N ASP A 26 -16.25 3.86 44.21
CA ASP A 26 -17.46 3.06 44.40
C ASP A 26 -18.72 3.74 43.84
N LYS A 27 -18.82 5.08 43.85
CA LYS A 27 -19.88 5.80 43.18
C LYS A 27 -19.74 5.79 41.68
N PHE A 28 -18.50 5.82 41.15
CA PHE A 28 -18.23 5.70 39.73
C PHE A 28 -18.48 4.27 39.23
N LEU A 29 -18.11 3.25 40.01
CA LEU A 29 -18.36 1.84 39.68
C LEU A 29 -19.80 1.42 39.96
N GLY A 30 -20.49 2.11 40.87
CA GLY A 30 -21.92 1.90 41.19
C GLY A 30 -22.87 2.76 40.33
N SER A 31 -22.38 3.75 39.58
CA SER A 31 -23.17 4.38 38.53
C SER A 31 -23.29 3.36 37.39
N GLN A 32 -24.50 2.98 37.04
CA GLN A 32 -24.72 2.26 35.78
C GLN A 32 -23.96 3.03 34.68
N PRO A 33 -23.13 2.35 33.87
CA PRO A 33 -22.57 3.01 32.70
C PRO A 33 -23.74 3.66 31.95
N GLU A 34 -23.57 4.93 31.58
CA GLU A 34 -24.54 5.59 30.70
C GLU A 34 -24.89 4.61 29.59
N SER A 35 -26.17 4.38 29.35
CA SER A 35 -26.60 3.43 28.33
C SER A 35 -25.86 3.77 27.04
N SER A 36 -25.43 2.76 26.30
CA SER A 36 -24.77 2.94 25.00
C SER A 36 -25.56 3.90 24.10
N GLY A 37 -26.86 3.96 24.26
CA GLY A 37 -27.75 4.90 23.61
C GLY A 37 -27.49 6.37 23.94
N ALA A 38 -27.26 6.73 25.21
CA ALA A 38 -26.98 8.12 25.61
C ALA A 38 -25.64 8.62 25.05
N VAL A 39 -24.64 7.75 24.92
CA VAL A 39 -23.34 8.06 24.31
C VAL A 39 -23.51 8.25 22.79
N LEU A 40 -24.25 7.38 22.11
CA LEU A 40 -24.55 7.50 20.67
C LEU A 40 -25.34 8.77 20.36
N ASP A 41 -26.37 9.11 21.16
CA ASP A 41 -27.16 10.34 20.98
C ASP A 41 -26.27 11.60 21.11
N SER A 42 -25.30 11.59 22.03
CA SER A 42 -24.29 12.67 22.14
C SER A 42 -23.38 12.75 20.92
N MET A 43 -22.92 11.61 20.38
CA MET A 43 -22.08 11.54 19.20
C MET A 43 -22.77 12.06 17.94
N PHE A 44 -24.09 11.88 17.83
CA PHE A 44 -24.86 12.31 16.66
C PHE A 44 -25.75 13.56 16.95
N SER A 45 -25.44 14.33 17.98
CA SER A 45 -26.13 15.57 18.33
C SER A 45 -25.82 16.73 17.38
N SER A 46 -24.78 16.68 16.59
CA SER A 46 -24.38 17.69 15.61
C SER A 46 -23.51 17.08 14.50
N LYS A 47 -23.45 17.75 13.32
CA LYS A 47 -22.57 17.40 12.21
C LYS A 47 -21.11 17.25 12.64
N VAL A 48 -20.62 18.21 13.43
CA VAL A 48 -19.21 18.21 13.90
C VAL A 48 -18.91 16.96 14.74
N ASN A 49 -19.82 16.53 15.58
CA ASN A 49 -19.63 15.34 16.40
C ASN A 49 -19.76 14.05 15.58
N ALA A 50 -20.74 13.99 14.68
CA ALA A 50 -20.91 12.86 13.77
C ALA A 50 -19.67 12.69 12.85
N ASP A 51 -19.13 13.77 12.30
CA ASP A 51 -17.93 13.73 11.47
C ASP A 51 -16.70 13.19 12.21
N LYS A 52 -16.62 13.33 13.55
CA LYS A 52 -15.55 12.69 14.36
C LYS A 52 -15.68 11.17 14.36
N VAL A 53 -16.91 10.64 14.37
CA VAL A 53 -17.15 9.19 14.27
C VAL A 53 -16.67 8.67 12.92
N LEU A 54 -17.05 9.35 11.83
CA LEU A 54 -16.58 8.99 10.49
C LEU A 54 -15.06 9.11 10.37
N THR A 55 -14.47 10.16 10.93
CA THR A 55 -13.00 10.34 10.98
C THR A 55 -12.32 9.18 11.71
N SER A 56 -12.95 8.61 12.74
CA SER A 56 -12.43 7.41 13.41
C SER A 56 -12.31 6.23 12.45
N ALA A 57 -13.25 6.04 11.52
CA ALA A 57 -13.15 5.01 10.49
C ALA A 57 -11.91 5.24 9.57
N TYR A 58 -11.66 6.49 9.17
CA TYR A 58 -10.48 6.85 8.38
C TYR A 58 -9.15 6.50 9.09
N THR A 59 -9.10 6.54 10.43
CA THR A 59 -7.87 6.23 11.18
C THR A 59 -7.42 4.78 11.07
N TYR A 60 -8.31 3.87 10.67
CA TYR A 60 -8.01 2.44 10.50
C TYR A 60 -7.74 2.04 9.05
N LEU A 61 -7.78 2.96 8.10
CA LEU A 61 -7.45 2.68 6.70
C LEU A 61 -5.98 2.25 6.56
N PRO A 62 -5.64 1.40 5.57
CA PRO A 62 -4.28 0.90 5.38
C PRO A 62 -3.30 2.05 5.08
N TYR A 63 -2.18 2.09 5.80
CA TYR A 63 -1.19 3.16 5.67
C TYR A 63 0.21 2.57 5.53
N GLY A 64 0.90 2.89 4.45
CA GLY A 64 2.19 2.28 4.11
C GLY A 64 3.41 2.99 4.68
N LEU A 65 3.32 4.27 5.07
CA LEU A 65 4.46 5.03 5.58
C LEU A 65 4.67 4.82 7.09
N PRO A 66 5.91 4.92 7.60
CA PRO A 66 6.16 4.81 9.02
C PRO A 66 5.49 5.93 9.82
N THR A 67 4.85 5.57 10.94
CA THR A 67 4.18 6.50 11.85
C THR A 67 4.93 6.73 13.16
N GLY A 68 6.06 6.06 13.34
CA GLY A 68 6.91 6.14 14.53
C GLY A 68 8.25 5.47 14.28
N ALA A 69 9.10 5.42 15.29
CA ALA A 69 10.43 4.80 15.19
C ALA A 69 10.40 3.25 15.17
N ALA A 70 9.22 2.65 15.33
CA ALA A 70 9.10 1.20 15.32
C ALA A 70 9.32 0.63 13.91
N PRO A 71 10.04 -0.50 13.77
CA PRO A 71 10.36 -1.10 12.48
C PRO A 71 9.20 -1.83 11.81
N ASN A 72 8.03 -1.82 12.40
CA ASN A 72 6.84 -2.59 12.02
C ASN A 72 5.90 -1.84 11.06
N ASN A 73 6.44 -0.97 10.24
CA ASN A 73 5.70 -0.26 9.22
C ASN A 73 5.83 -0.97 7.88
N LYS A 74 4.85 -0.79 7.01
CA LYS A 74 4.84 -1.39 5.68
C LYS A 74 6.07 -1.02 4.84
N LEU A 75 6.51 0.23 4.85
CA LEU A 75 7.80 0.63 4.29
C LEU A 75 8.94 0.32 5.29
N GLY A 76 10.02 -0.18 4.81
CA GLY A 76 11.15 -0.62 5.60
C GLY A 76 11.31 -2.12 5.58
N VAL A 77 11.18 -2.80 6.72
CA VAL A 77 11.40 -4.25 6.81
C VAL A 77 10.19 -5.11 6.47
N ASN A 78 8.99 -4.60 6.63
CA ASN A 78 7.72 -5.35 6.50
C ASN A 78 6.91 -4.95 5.27
N LEU A 79 7.56 -4.40 4.27
CA LEU A 79 6.99 -4.08 2.98
C LEU A 79 6.51 -5.30 2.22
N LEU A 80 5.39 -5.18 1.50
CA LEU A 80 5.00 -6.19 0.52
C LEU A 80 6.05 -6.33 -0.60
N GLU A 81 6.74 -5.26 -0.98
CA GLU A 81 7.85 -5.33 -1.91
C GLU A 81 8.98 -6.25 -1.43
N ALA A 82 9.20 -6.36 -0.11
CA ALA A 82 10.19 -7.28 0.45
C ALA A 82 9.87 -8.76 0.21
N ILE A 83 8.63 -9.09 -0.14
CA ILE A 83 8.22 -10.43 -0.56
C ILE A 83 7.95 -10.53 -2.07
N SER A 84 8.25 -9.48 -2.83
CA SER A 84 8.29 -9.45 -4.30
C SER A 84 9.73 -9.55 -4.83
N ASP A 85 9.91 -9.38 -6.11
CA ASP A 85 11.22 -9.36 -6.78
C ASP A 85 11.91 -7.98 -6.74
N LEU A 86 11.20 -6.93 -6.28
CA LEU A 86 11.72 -5.57 -6.29
C LEU A 86 12.67 -5.26 -5.14
N TYR A 87 12.56 -5.97 -4.01
CA TYR A 87 13.16 -5.55 -2.76
C TYR A 87 13.57 -6.74 -1.90
N GLN A 88 14.61 -6.59 -1.08
CA GLN A 88 15.08 -7.60 -0.15
C GLN A 88 15.25 -7.01 1.24
N SER A 89 14.73 -7.69 2.25
CA SER A 89 15.04 -7.42 3.66
C SER A 89 16.27 -8.21 4.09
N PHE A 90 17.13 -7.59 4.89
CA PHE A 90 18.37 -8.20 5.43
C PHE A 90 18.34 -8.34 6.94
N ARG A 91 17.24 -8.04 7.55
CA ARG A 91 17.08 -8.06 9.00
C ARG A 91 16.90 -9.50 9.51
N ASN A 92 17.72 -9.90 10.46
CA ASN A 92 17.75 -11.27 11.02
C ASN A 92 17.05 -11.38 12.39
N ASN A 93 16.14 -10.47 12.69
CA ASN A 93 15.42 -10.52 13.96
C ASN A 93 14.16 -11.39 13.83
N ALA A 94 13.86 -12.19 14.86
CA ALA A 94 12.69 -13.07 14.87
C ALA A 94 11.34 -12.32 14.78
N SER A 95 11.31 -11.02 15.06
CA SER A 95 10.13 -10.16 14.87
C SER A 95 9.96 -9.64 13.44
N ASP A 96 10.93 -9.86 12.53
CA ASP A 96 10.90 -9.30 11.20
C ASP A 96 10.29 -10.28 10.21
N GLY A 97 9.07 -9.99 9.83
CA GLY A 97 8.23 -10.87 9.05
C GLY A 97 8.81 -11.41 7.75
N PRO A 98 9.29 -10.58 6.81
CA PRO A 98 9.79 -11.09 5.54
C PRO A 98 10.95 -12.07 5.72
N THR A 99 11.93 -11.73 6.54
CA THR A 99 13.14 -12.53 6.71
C THR A 99 12.85 -13.87 7.38
N ASN A 100 12.15 -13.87 8.49
CA ASN A 100 11.93 -15.10 9.26
C ASN A 100 10.77 -15.93 8.75
N LEU A 101 9.64 -15.29 8.43
CA LEU A 101 8.45 -16.03 8.06
C LEU A 101 8.47 -16.45 6.59
N TYR A 102 8.79 -15.53 5.69
CA TYR A 102 8.76 -15.83 4.25
C TYR A 102 10.08 -16.43 3.76
N TYR A 103 11.22 -15.79 4.02
CA TYR A 103 12.50 -16.23 3.44
C TYR A 103 12.98 -17.57 4.01
N ASN A 104 12.60 -17.90 5.24
CA ASN A 104 12.91 -19.18 5.87
C ASN A 104 11.77 -20.20 5.79
N GLY A 105 10.64 -19.84 5.17
CA GLY A 105 9.48 -20.72 5.02
C GLY A 105 8.76 -21.06 6.31
N LEU A 106 8.88 -20.21 7.34
CA LEU A 106 8.33 -20.45 8.69
C LEU A 106 6.92 -19.88 8.88
N LEU A 107 6.37 -19.18 7.88
CA LEU A 107 5.01 -18.67 7.95
C LEU A 107 4.01 -19.82 8.08
N SER A 108 3.09 -19.69 9.03
CA SER A 108 2.01 -20.65 9.26
C SER A 108 0.81 -19.96 9.90
N ALA A 109 -0.33 -20.63 9.94
CA ALA A 109 -1.53 -20.14 10.62
C ALA A 109 -1.31 -19.82 12.10
N ASN A 110 -0.38 -20.53 12.77
CA ASN A 110 -0.11 -20.36 14.20
C ASN A 110 0.88 -19.22 14.52
N ASN A 111 1.78 -18.89 13.61
CA ASN A 111 2.79 -17.85 13.84
C ASN A 111 2.55 -16.57 13.01
N SER A 112 1.51 -16.55 12.18
CA SER A 112 1.13 -15.38 11.38
C SER A 112 0.81 -14.13 12.22
N LEU A 113 0.46 -14.29 13.47
CA LEU A 113 0.12 -13.21 14.42
C LEU A 113 1.08 -13.08 15.59
N ALA A 114 1.98 -14.02 15.82
CA ALA A 114 3.02 -13.88 16.85
C ALA A 114 3.91 -12.66 16.56
N ASN A 115 3.98 -12.29 15.28
CA ASN A 115 4.61 -11.08 14.77
C ASN A 115 3.57 -10.34 13.94
N ALA A 116 2.73 -9.53 14.58
CA ALA A 116 1.68 -8.76 13.90
C ALA A 116 2.25 -7.88 12.75
N GLU A 117 3.48 -7.46 12.90
CA GLU A 117 4.22 -6.71 11.89
C GLU A 117 4.59 -7.52 10.65
N ALA A 118 4.63 -8.83 10.77
CA ALA A 118 4.91 -9.74 9.67
C ALA A 118 3.75 -9.83 8.67
N TYR A 119 2.55 -9.52 9.15
CA TYR A 119 1.31 -9.65 8.39
C TYR A 119 0.45 -8.42 8.57
N ARG A 120 0.62 -7.45 7.71
CA ARG A 120 -0.03 -6.14 7.84
C ARG A 120 -1.54 -6.21 7.83
N TYR A 121 -2.16 -7.05 6.99
CA TYR A 121 -3.61 -7.14 6.98
C TYR A 121 -4.19 -7.57 8.34
N GLY A 122 -3.48 -8.40 9.09
CA GLY A 122 -3.87 -8.83 10.44
C GLY A 122 -3.67 -7.75 11.52
N SER A 123 -2.78 -6.78 11.28
CA SER A 123 -2.48 -5.68 12.20
C SER A 123 -3.24 -4.38 11.89
N GLU A 124 -3.82 -4.24 10.73
CA GLU A 124 -4.47 -3.01 10.26
C GLU A 124 -5.89 -2.82 10.80
N SER A 125 -6.42 -3.77 11.55
CA SER A 125 -7.72 -3.64 12.23
C SER A 125 -8.87 -3.20 11.31
N GLN A 126 -8.94 -3.78 10.10
CA GLN A 126 -9.93 -3.42 9.07
C GLN A 126 -11.38 -3.45 9.59
N TYR A 127 -11.70 -4.41 10.45
CA TYR A 127 -13.02 -4.50 11.05
C TYR A 127 -13.35 -3.31 11.99
N ASN A 128 -12.35 -2.58 12.50
CA ASN A 128 -12.62 -1.35 13.24
C ASN A 128 -13.08 -0.23 12.30
N ALA A 129 -12.47 -0.09 11.12
CA ALA A 129 -12.95 0.85 10.11
C ALA A 129 -14.40 0.56 9.71
N ILE A 130 -14.69 -0.73 9.44
CA ILE A 130 -16.04 -1.22 9.07
C ILE A 130 -17.04 -0.90 10.17
N ARG A 131 -16.71 -1.17 11.45
CA ARG A 131 -17.58 -0.89 12.60
C ARG A 131 -17.91 0.59 12.73
N TYR A 132 -16.91 1.47 12.71
CA TYR A 132 -17.17 2.91 12.82
C TYR A 132 -17.98 3.45 11.64
N ALA A 133 -17.74 2.93 10.44
CA ALA A 133 -18.50 3.29 9.27
C ALA A 133 -19.97 2.84 9.38
N TRP A 134 -20.26 1.64 9.86
CA TRP A 134 -21.65 1.20 10.11
C TRP A 134 -22.32 1.98 11.21
N ILE A 135 -21.66 2.24 12.35
CA ILE A 135 -22.18 3.11 13.41
C ILE A 135 -22.57 4.48 12.82
N TYR A 136 -21.75 5.02 11.92
CA TYR A 136 -22.07 6.29 11.26
C TYR A 136 -23.31 6.17 10.38
N ILE A 137 -23.39 5.20 9.50
CA ILE A 137 -24.50 4.99 8.55
C ILE A 137 -25.83 4.86 9.31
N GLU A 138 -25.86 4.06 10.36
CA GLU A 138 -27.06 3.75 11.13
C GLU A 138 -27.59 4.94 11.96
N ASN A 139 -26.72 5.89 12.31
CA ASN A 139 -27.09 6.97 13.23
C ASN A 139 -27.10 8.37 12.62
N VAL A 140 -26.48 8.57 11.43
CA VAL A 140 -26.37 9.91 10.83
C VAL A 140 -27.72 10.57 10.53
N ALA A 141 -28.79 9.80 10.36
CA ALA A 141 -30.14 10.32 10.19
C ALA A 141 -30.65 11.14 11.39
N LYS A 142 -30.08 10.95 12.60
CA LYS A 142 -30.41 11.67 13.82
C LYS A 142 -29.79 13.08 13.89
N VAL A 143 -28.79 13.37 13.04
CA VAL A 143 -28.06 14.64 13.06
C VAL A 143 -28.95 15.79 12.58
N PRO A 144 -29.23 16.79 13.44
CA PRO A 144 -30.25 17.82 13.12
C PRO A 144 -29.73 18.91 12.18
N ASP A 145 -28.42 19.16 12.14
CA ASP A 145 -27.76 20.25 11.41
C ASP A 145 -27.05 19.80 10.13
N MET A 146 -27.49 18.67 9.55
CA MET A 146 -27.04 18.18 8.23
C MET A 146 -28.18 18.24 7.21
N THR A 147 -27.87 18.73 6.02
CA THR A 147 -28.75 18.60 4.85
C THR A 147 -28.83 17.14 4.38
N GLU A 148 -29.84 16.83 3.57
CA GLU A 148 -29.98 15.48 2.98
C GLU A 148 -28.78 15.15 2.05
N ASP A 149 -28.36 16.10 1.23
CA ASP A 149 -27.22 15.92 0.33
C ASP A 149 -25.91 15.66 1.09
N GLU A 150 -25.63 16.43 2.14
CA GLU A 150 -24.48 16.20 3.01
C GLU A 150 -24.52 14.82 3.68
N ARG A 151 -25.70 14.42 4.14
CA ARG A 151 -25.90 13.11 4.76
C ARG A 151 -25.63 11.99 3.77
N ASN A 152 -26.17 12.10 2.55
CA ASN A 152 -25.96 11.12 1.50
C ASN A 152 -24.49 11.03 1.07
N GLU A 153 -23.79 12.16 0.95
CA GLU A 153 -22.35 12.20 0.67
C GLU A 153 -21.54 11.49 1.77
N ARG A 154 -21.81 11.77 3.05
CA ARG A 154 -21.12 11.13 4.18
C ARG A 154 -21.44 9.65 4.33
N ILE A 155 -22.66 9.21 4.04
CA ILE A 155 -23.01 7.78 3.96
C ILE A 155 -22.22 7.11 2.84
N ALA A 156 -22.09 7.76 1.69
CA ALA A 156 -21.31 7.23 0.58
C ALA A 156 -19.81 7.12 0.91
N GLU A 157 -19.25 8.09 1.63
CA GLU A 157 -17.89 7.99 2.17
C GLU A 157 -17.74 6.77 3.09
N ALA A 158 -18.67 6.58 4.03
CA ALA A 158 -18.65 5.43 4.94
C ALA A 158 -18.73 4.10 4.19
N LYS A 159 -19.62 3.99 3.18
CA LYS A 159 -19.70 2.81 2.30
C LYS A 159 -18.40 2.55 1.54
N MET A 160 -17.75 3.58 1.04
CA MET A 160 -16.46 3.45 0.37
C MET A 160 -15.36 2.99 1.34
N ILE A 161 -15.35 3.47 2.59
CA ILE A 161 -14.41 2.98 3.63
C ILE A 161 -14.62 1.49 3.90
N ILE A 162 -15.88 1.04 4.02
CA ILE A 162 -16.22 -0.37 4.18
C ILE A 162 -15.71 -1.18 2.98
N ALA A 163 -16.02 -0.73 1.76
CA ALA A 163 -15.61 -1.39 0.54
C ALA A 163 -14.07 -1.48 0.43
N LEU A 164 -13.34 -0.41 0.76
CA LEU A 164 -11.88 -0.39 0.75
C LEU A 164 -11.31 -1.37 1.78
N SER A 165 -11.88 -1.42 2.99
CA SER A 165 -11.43 -2.32 4.05
C SER A 165 -11.61 -3.80 3.66
N TYR A 166 -12.77 -4.14 3.07
CA TYR A 166 -12.99 -5.47 2.52
C TYR A 166 -12.12 -5.77 1.30
N ALA A 167 -11.89 -4.80 0.41
CA ALA A 167 -11.00 -4.93 -0.73
C ALA A 167 -9.56 -5.27 -0.32
N GLU A 168 -9.07 -4.68 0.76
CA GLU A 168 -7.77 -5.04 1.32
C GLU A 168 -7.74 -6.50 1.76
N MET A 169 -8.66 -6.93 2.64
CA MET A 169 -8.72 -8.30 3.11
C MET A 169 -8.90 -9.30 1.96
N PHE A 170 -9.78 -8.99 1.01
CA PHE A 170 -10.06 -9.82 -0.17
C PHE A 170 -8.81 -10.14 -0.98
N ARG A 171 -7.95 -9.14 -1.20
CA ARG A 171 -6.70 -9.34 -1.96
C ARG A 171 -5.69 -10.25 -1.25
N TYR A 172 -5.72 -10.30 0.09
CA TYR A 172 -4.83 -11.18 0.86
C TYR A 172 -5.37 -12.59 1.06
N VAL A 173 -6.68 -12.74 1.28
CA VAL A 173 -7.24 -14.00 1.76
C VAL A 173 -8.38 -14.58 0.92
N GLY A 174 -8.86 -13.85 -0.08
CA GLY A 174 -10.05 -14.25 -0.85
C GLY A 174 -11.34 -13.89 -0.13
N GLY A 175 -12.28 -14.81 -0.04
CA GLY A 175 -13.53 -14.63 0.68
C GLY A 175 -13.34 -14.31 2.16
N VAL A 176 -14.22 -13.51 2.73
CA VAL A 176 -14.13 -13.00 4.11
C VAL A 176 -15.45 -13.13 4.84
N CYS A 177 -15.43 -13.07 6.17
CA CYS A 177 -16.62 -12.88 6.97
C CYS A 177 -17.17 -11.47 6.72
N TRP A 178 -18.44 -11.38 6.32
CA TRP A 178 -19.06 -10.11 5.96
C TRP A 178 -19.97 -9.61 7.09
N ILE A 179 -19.73 -8.39 7.53
CA ILE A 179 -20.51 -7.69 8.55
C ILE A 179 -21.19 -6.51 7.86
N ASP A 180 -22.52 -6.43 7.93
CA ASP A 180 -23.35 -5.46 7.22
C ASP A 180 -24.11 -4.50 8.16
N HIS A 181 -23.71 -4.45 9.43
CA HIS A 181 -24.26 -3.57 10.46
C HIS A 181 -23.24 -3.37 11.60
N SER A 182 -23.56 -2.49 12.56
CA SER A 182 -22.78 -2.38 13.80
C SER A 182 -23.19 -3.48 14.79
N ILE A 183 -22.21 -4.31 15.19
CA ILE A 183 -22.46 -5.45 16.08
C ILE A 183 -22.87 -4.95 17.47
N GLU A 184 -24.01 -5.44 17.96
CA GLU A 184 -24.52 -5.15 19.29
C GLU A 184 -23.83 -6.01 20.36
N PRO A 185 -23.70 -5.54 21.64
CA PRO A 185 -22.96 -6.23 22.69
C PRO A 185 -23.40 -7.67 22.98
N ASN A 186 -24.68 -7.99 22.74
CA ASN A 186 -25.28 -9.30 23.04
C ASN A 186 -25.61 -10.11 21.79
N GLU A 187 -25.10 -9.70 20.63
CA GLU A 187 -25.34 -10.37 19.36
C GLU A 187 -24.56 -11.68 19.26
N THR A 188 -25.18 -12.69 18.67
CA THR A 188 -24.50 -13.94 18.36
C THR A 188 -23.54 -13.72 17.19
N MET A 189 -22.27 -14.02 17.40
CA MET A 189 -21.20 -13.83 16.42
C MET A 189 -21.17 -15.02 15.44
N GLU A 190 -22.09 -14.99 14.46
CA GLU A 190 -22.15 -15.98 13.38
C GLU A 190 -22.02 -15.26 12.03
N PHE A 191 -20.79 -15.15 11.54
CA PHE A 191 -20.48 -14.49 10.28
C PHE A 191 -19.72 -15.47 9.38
N PRO A 192 -20.39 -16.37 8.67
CA PRO A 192 -19.74 -17.36 7.82
C PRO A 192 -18.91 -16.65 6.74
N ARG A 193 -17.82 -17.31 6.35
CA ARG A 193 -16.98 -16.87 5.26
C ARG A 193 -17.77 -16.86 3.96
N LEU A 194 -17.84 -15.72 3.28
CA LEU A 194 -18.40 -15.63 1.93
C LEU A 194 -17.44 -16.24 0.91
N THR A 195 -17.98 -16.69 -0.20
CA THR A 195 -17.17 -17.11 -1.34
C THR A 195 -16.38 -15.93 -1.92
N PHE A 196 -15.36 -16.27 -2.73
CA PHE A 196 -14.59 -15.28 -3.48
C PHE A 196 -15.49 -14.42 -4.36
N ALA A 197 -16.42 -15.03 -5.07
CA ALA A 197 -17.39 -14.34 -5.93
C ALA A 197 -18.30 -13.40 -5.14
N GLU A 198 -18.96 -13.90 -4.09
CA GLU A 198 -19.87 -13.10 -3.26
C GLU A 198 -19.13 -11.91 -2.60
N THR A 199 -17.88 -12.12 -2.17
CA THR A 199 -17.08 -11.03 -1.56
C THR A 199 -16.78 -9.95 -2.59
N ALA A 200 -16.34 -10.32 -3.79
CA ALA A 200 -16.09 -9.38 -4.87
C ALA A 200 -17.35 -8.58 -5.25
N ASP A 201 -18.48 -9.29 -5.40
CA ASP A 201 -19.76 -8.69 -5.76
C ASP A 201 -20.26 -7.71 -4.69
N LYS A 202 -20.14 -8.05 -3.41
CA LYS A 202 -20.53 -7.16 -2.30
C LYS A 202 -19.64 -5.91 -2.23
N ILE A 203 -18.33 -6.03 -2.45
CA ILE A 203 -17.42 -4.87 -2.52
C ILE A 203 -17.85 -3.95 -3.67
N VAL A 204 -18.05 -4.50 -4.85
CA VAL A 204 -18.49 -3.74 -6.04
C VAL A 204 -19.88 -3.13 -5.82
N GLY A 205 -20.78 -3.85 -5.16
CA GLY A 205 -22.11 -3.38 -4.78
C GLY A 205 -22.05 -2.12 -3.91
N LEU A 206 -21.26 -2.12 -2.84
CA LEU A 206 -21.07 -0.94 -1.98
C LEU A 206 -20.49 0.25 -2.75
N LEU A 207 -19.52 0.01 -3.64
CA LEU A 207 -18.96 1.07 -4.47
C LEU A 207 -20.00 1.64 -5.43
N ASN A 208 -20.82 0.79 -6.06
CA ASN A 208 -21.90 1.24 -6.93
C ASN A 208 -22.96 2.07 -6.19
N GLU A 209 -23.23 1.75 -4.92
CA GLU A 209 -24.13 2.53 -4.07
C GLU A 209 -23.51 3.88 -3.63
N ALA A 210 -22.18 3.94 -3.46
CA ALA A 210 -21.49 5.16 -3.04
C ALA A 210 -21.26 6.15 -4.20
N ILE A 211 -20.86 5.66 -5.38
CA ILE A 211 -20.46 6.46 -6.55
C ILE A 211 -21.44 7.60 -6.91
N PRO A 212 -22.78 7.43 -6.89
CA PRO A 212 -23.70 8.50 -7.26
C PRO A 212 -23.67 9.72 -6.34
N TYR A 213 -23.30 9.54 -5.07
CA TYR A 213 -23.39 10.57 -4.03
C TYR A 213 -22.03 11.20 -3.69
N LEU A 214 -20.93 10.59 -4.09
CA LEU A 214 -19.60 11.15 -3.87
C LEU A 214 -19.28 12.27 -4.85
N LYS A 215 -18.60 13.31 -4.38
CA LYS A 215 -17.99 14.33 -5.24
C LYS A 215 -16.87 13.69 -6.07
N TRP A 216 -16.69 14.17 -7.30
CA TRP A 216 -15.64 13.70 -8.18
C TRP A 216 -14.25 13.91 -7.57
N LYS A 217 -14.00 15.12 -7.08
CA LYS A 217 -12.83 15.54 -6.32
C LYS A 217 -13.31 16.38 -5.14
N GLN A 218 -12.61 16.35 -4.03
CA GLN A 218 -12.94 17.16 -2.87
C GLN A 218 -12.34 18.57 -2.98
N ASP A 219 -13.01 19.54 -2.35
CA ASP A 219 -12.50 20.87 -2.17
C ASP A 219 -11.26 20.86 -1.25
N GLU A 220 -10.43 21.90 -1.28
CA GLU A 220 -9.17 22.00 -0.52
C GLU A 220 -9.36 21.74 0.98
N ILE A 221 -10.46 22.20 1.59
CA ILE A 221 -10.76 22.02 3.02
C ILE A 221 -11.07 20.56 3.34
N GLU A 222 -11.71 19.84 2.42
CA GLU A 222 -12.14 18.44 2.56
C GLU A 222 -11.15 17.48 1.88
N ASP A 223 -10.02 17.99 1.39
CA ASP A 223 -9.01 17.19 0.69
C ASP A 223 -8.53 16.01 1.57
N GLY A 224 -8.53 14.82 0.98
CA GLY A 224 -8.22 13.54 1.65
C GLY A 224 -9.45 12.71 2.04
N ARG A 225 -10.67 13.26 1.91
CA ARG A 225 -11.90 12.47 2.01
C ARG A 225 -12.08 11.62 0.75
N MET A 226 -12.90 10.58 0.87
CA MET A 226 -13.26 9.69 -0.24
C MET A 226 -13.90 10.46 -1.39
N THR A 227 -13.58 10.05 -2.62
CA THR A 227 -14.04 10.71 -3.84
C THR A 227 -14.70 9.71 -4.77
N LYS A 228 -15.54 10.21 -5.69
CA LYS A 228 -16.13 9.41 -6.77
C LYS A 228 -15.03 8.81 -7.65
N ALA A 229 -14.00 9.58 -8.00
CA ALA A 229 -12.87 9.09 -8.78
C ALA A 229 -12.14 7.94 -8.06
N GLY A 230 -11.93 8.08 -6.74
CA GLY A 230 -11.36 7.02 -5.92
C GLY A 230 -12.22 5.75 -5.87
N ALA A 231 -13.54 5.90 -5.71
CA ALA A 231 -14.47 4.77 -5.69
C ALA A 231 -14.51 4.01 -7.04
N MET A 232 -14.54 4.75 -8.16
CA MET A 232 -14.51 4.16 -9.50
C MET A 232 -13.17 3.47 -9.80
N GLY A 233 -12.04 4.07 -9.39
CA GLY A 233 -10.72 3.46 -9.53
C GLY A 233 -10.56 2.20 -8.67
N LEU A 234 -11.09 2.19 -7.43
CA LEU A 234 -11.10 1.00 -6.57
C LEU A 234 -11.98 -0.12 -7.15
N LYS A 235 -13.13 0.22 -7.72
CA LYS A 235 -13.99 -0.73 -8.45
C LYS A 235 -13.20 -1.42 -9.57
N LEU A 236 -12.49 -0.65 -10.39
CA LEU A 236 -11.64 -1.22 -11.46
C LEU A 236 -10.55 -2.13 -10.88
N ARG A 237 -9.83 -1.69 -9.83
CA ARG A 237 -8.79 -2.50 -9.18
C ARG A 237 -9.30 -3.87 -8.75
N ILE A 238 -10.47 -3.94 -8.11
CA ILE A 238 -11.05 -5.19 -7.60
C ILE A 238 -11.55 -6.09 -8.73
N LEU A 239 -12.22 -5.52 -9.72
CA LEU A 239 -12.68 -6.28 -10.90
C LEU A 239 -11.49 -6.84 -11.68
N LEU A 240 -10.42 -6.06 -11.89
CA LEU A 240 -9.20 -6.51 -12.55
C LEU A 240 -8.51 -7.63 -11.76
N PHE A 241 -8.38 -7.46 -10.43
CA PHE A 241 -7.79 -8.48 -9.55
C PHE A 241 -8.55 -9.80 -9.66
N ALA A 242 -9.87 -9.74 -9.57
CA ALA A 242 -10.73 -10.93 -9.64
C ALA A 242 -10.78 -11.56 -11.04
N ALA A 243 -10.64 -10.78 -12.11
CA ALA A 243 -10.60 -11.26 -13.49
C ALA A 243 -9.28 -11.96 -13.86
N SER A 244 -8.23 -11.78 -13.06
CA SER A 244 -6.88 -12.25 -13.40
C SER A 244 -6.71 -13.76 -13.27
N PRO A 245 -5.74 -14.38 -13.97
CA PRO A 245 -5.67 -15.84 -14.21
C PRO A 245 -5.62 -16.73 -12.97
N THR A 246 -5.05 -16.27 -11.87
CA THR A 246 -5.02 -17.04 -10.61
C THR A 246 -6.44 -17.32 -10.10
N PHE A 247 -7.35 -16.38 -10.27
CA PHE A 247 -8.70 -16.45 -9.71
C PHE A 247 -9.77 -16.80 -10.74
N ASN A 248 -9.55 -16.44 -12.00
CA ASN A 248 -10.45 -16.61 -13.13
C ASN A 248 -9.89 -17.66 -14.10
N SER A 249 -9.94 -18.93 -13.72
CA SER A 249 -9.37 -20.04 -14.48
C SER A 249 -10.12 -21.34 -14.22
N ASP A 250 -10.17 -22.21 -15.24
CA ASP A 250 -10.63 -23.60 -15.10
C ASP A 250 -9.58 -24.47 -14.39
N ILE A 251 -8.33 -23.99 -14.31
CA ILE A 251 -7.23 -24.66 -13.63
C ILE A 251 -7.07 -24.04 -12.25
N LYS A 252 -7.23 -24.86 -11.21
CA LYS A 252 -7.02 -24.41 -9.83
C LYS A 252 -5.57 -24.02 -9.60
N TRP A 253 -5.34 -22.86 -8.99
CA TRP A 253 -4.00 -22.38 -8.64
C TRP A 253 -3.32 -23.22 -7.55
N HIS A 254 -4.10 -23.94 -6.73
CA HIS A 254 -3.66 -24.92 -5.75
C HIS A 254 -4.63 -26.12 -5.75
N SER A 255 -4.14 -27.32 -5.45
CA SER A 255 -4.98 -28.54 -5.45
C SER A 255 -6.19 -28.47 -4.51
N GLN A 256 -6.06 -27.74 -3.42
CA GLN A 256 -7.11 -27.49 -2.41
C GLN A 256 -7.86 -26.18 -2.64
N ALA A 257 -7.61 -25.45 -3.73
CA ALA A 257 -8.33 -24.21 -4.00
C ALA A 257 -9.83 -24.48 -4.16
N ASP A 258 -10.63 -23.61 -3.56
CA ASP A 258 -12.08 -23.75 -3.40
C ASP A 258 -12.81 -22.44 -3.77
N GLU A 259 -14.12 -22.44 -3.57
CA GLU A 259 -14.98 -21.28 -3.83
C GLU A 259 -14.67 -20.06 -2.96
N TYR A 260 -13.95 -20.23 -1.84
CA TYR A 260 -13.52 -19.12 -0.98
C TYR A 260 -12.27 -18.42 -1.52
N THR A 261 -11.54 -19.05 -2.41
CA THR A 261 -10.21 -18.59 -2.85
C THR A 261 -10.09 -18.34 -4.35
N CYS A 262 -11.08 -18.70 -5.14
CA CYS A 262 -11.16 -18.40 -6.58
C CYS A 262 -12.57 -18.71 -7.13
N TYR A 263 -12.82 -18.32 -8.38
CA TYR A 263 -14.09 -18.67 -9.05
C TYR A 263 -14.20 -20.14 -9.45
N GLY A 264 -13.09 -20.85 -9.63
CA GLY A 264 -13.06 -22.24 -10.09
C GLY A 264 -13.46 -22.45 -11.55
N ASN A 265 -13.67 -21.39 -12.32
CA ASN A 265 -13.92 -21.41 -13.75
C ASN A 265 -13.40 -20.15 -14.43
N TYR A 266 -13.13 -20.24 -15.73
CA TYR A 266 -12.82 -19.09 -16.57
C TYR A 266 -14.09 -18.41 -17.07
N SER A 267 -14.09 -17.06 -17.08
CA SER A 267 -15.13 -16.27 -17.75
C SER A 267 -14.52 -15.00 -18.31
N LYS A 268 -14.65 -14.81 -19.63
CA LYS A 268 -14.26 -13.58 -20.32
C LYS A 268 -15.03 -12.37 -19.78
N LYS A 269 -16.27 -12.59 -19.35
CA LYS A 269 -17.14 -11.54 -18.79
C LYS A 269 -16.49 -10.77 -17.63
N ARG A 270 -15.65 -11.40 -16.82
CA ARG A 270 -14.95 -10.75 -15.71
C ARG A 270 -13.94 -9.70 -16.21
N TRP A 271 -13.22 -9.99 -17.30
CA TRP A 271 -12.36 -9.02 -17.97
C TRP A 271 -13.17 -7.90 -18.62
N GLU A 272 -14.30 -8.22 -19.25
CA GLU A 272 -15.22 -7.24 -19.84
C GLU A 272 -15.81 -6.31 -18.76
N ASP A 273 -16.09 -6.80 -17.56
CA ASP A 273 -16.57 -5.99 -16.43
C ASP A 273 -15.48 -5.04 -15.92
N ALA A 274 -14.23 -5.50 -15.85
CA ALA A 274 -13.09 -4.64 -15.53
C ALA A 274 -12.88 -3.57 -16.60
N MET A 275 -12.91 -3.94 -17.89
CA MET A 275 -12.81 -3.00 -18.99
C MET A 275 -13.92 -1.95 -18.97
N LYS A 276 -15.16 -2.37 -18.71
CA LYS A 276 -16.30 -1.47 -18.60
C LYS A 276 -16.13 -0.47 -17.43
N ALA A 277 -15.63 -0.93 -16.29
CA ALA A 277 -15.37 -0.03 -15.15
C ALA A 277 -14.31 1.03 -15.49
N GLY A 278 -13.28 0.68 -16.24
CA GLY A 278 -12.29 1.62 -16.77
C GLY A 278 -12.93 2.60 -17.75
N GLN A 279 -13.74 2.13 -18.69
CA GLN A 279 -14.47 2.96 -19.64
C GLN A 279 -15.38 3.98 -18.93
N GLU A 280 -16.11 3.55 -17.91
CA GLU A 280 -16.95 4.42 -17.08
C GLU A 280 -16.11 5.52 -16.39
N PHE A 281 -14.95 5.15 -15.85
CA PHE A 281 -14.03 6.10 -15.20
C PHE A 281 -13.55 7.17 -16.18
N PHE A 282 -13.04 6.77 -17.36
CA PHE A 282 -12.50 7.72 -18.35
C PHE A 282 -13.60 8.59 -18.95
N ALA A 283 -14.81 8.08 -19.13
CA ALA A 283 -15.96 8.88 -19.54
C ALA A 283 -16.30 10.00 -18.52
N GLU A 284 -16.13 9.76 -17.23
CA GLU A 284 -16.29 10.80 -16.20
C GLU A 284 -15.08 11.74 -16.14
N LEU A 285 -13.86 11.23 -16.31
CA LEU A 285 -12.64 12.02 -16.34
C LEU A 285 -12.68 13.03 -17.49
N ASP A 286 -13.07 12.60 -18.68
CA ASP A 286 -13.16 13.47 -19.88
C ASP A 286 -14.14 14.63 -19.68
N LYS A 287 -15.22 14.43 -18.93
CA LYS A 287 -16.19 15.48 -18.64
C LYS A 287 -15.67 16.50 -17.62
N ARG A 288 -14.83 16.09 -16.69
CA ARG A 288 -14.49 16.88 -15.49
C ARG A 288 -13.07 17.44 -15.51
N GLN A 289 -12.11 16.71 -16.07
CA GLN A 289 -10.71 17.11 -16.29
C GLN A 289 -9.95 17.60 -15.03
N GLU A 290 -10.36 17.18 -13.83
CA GLU A 290 -9.75 17.61 -12.55
C GLU A 290 -8.59 16.70 -12.10
N TYR A 291 -8.46 15.52 -12.73
CA TYR A 291 -7.34 14.61 -12.53
C TYR A 291 -6.55 14.46 -13.83
N ALA A 292 -5.25 14.48 -13.72
CA ALA A 292 -4.33 14.30 -14.83
C ALA A 292 -2.97 13.83 -14.32
N LEU A 293 -2.18 13.18 -15.17
CA LEU A 293 -0.77 12.92 -14.87
C LEU A 293 -0.02 14.24 -14.72
N THR A 294 0.72 14.40 -13.64
CA THR A 294 1.56 15.57 -13.41
C THR A 294 2.65 15.63 -14.47
N GLN A 295 2.63 16.68 -15.29
CA GLN A 295 3.58 16.84 -16.39
C GLN A 295 4.83 17.58 -15.94
N PRO A 296 6.02 17.25 -16.48
CA PRO A 296 7.24 18.01 -16.22
C PRO A 296 7.11 19.43 -16.80
N ALA A 297 7.60 20.42 -16.06
CA ALA A 297 7.62 21.82 -16.49
C ALA A 297 8.54 22.03 -17.71
N GLU A 298 9.56 21.19 -17.84
CA GLU A 298 10.55 21.23 -18.93
C GLU A 298 10.92 19.79 -19.33
N PRO A 299 11.40 19.53 -20.56
CA PRO A 299 11.75 18.20 -21.03
C PRO A 299 13.12 17.71 -20.51
N THR A 300 13.49 18.07 -19.26
CA THR A 300 14.74 17.66 -18.61
C THR A 300 14.52 16.45 -17.72
N ALA A 301 15.56 15.64 -17.50
CA ALA A 301 15.51 14.49 -16.59
C ALA A 301 15.09 14.92 -15.18
N GLN A 302 15.62 16.04 -14.69
CA GLN A 302 15.27 16.56 -13.36
C GLN A 302 13.79 16.99 -13.26
N ALA A 303 13.25 17.67 -14.25
CA ALA A 303 11.84 18.07 -14.26
C ALA A 303 10.91 16.85 -14.34
N ARG A 304 11.29 15.80 -15.07
CA ARG A 304 10.56 14.52 -15.14
C ARG A 304 10.58 13.77 -13.80
N ARG A 305 11.72 13.77 -13.10
CA ARG A 305 11.83 13.23 -11.73
C ARG A 305 10.87 13.96 -10.78
N LEU A 306 10.89 15.30 -10.78
CA LEU A 306 10.03 16.11 -9.92
C LEU A 306 8.53 15.93 -10.25
N ALA A 307 8.16 15.83 -11.51
CA ALA A 307 6.78 15.55 -11.91
C ALA A 307 6.30 14.19 -11.42
N TYR A 308 7.13 13.15 -11.56
CA TYR A 308 6.83 11.83 -11.00
C TYR A 308 6.67 11.86 -9.48
N ARG A 309 7.59 12.53 -8.77
CA ARG A 309 7.53 12.72 -7.32
C ARG A 309 6.25 13.43 -6.90
N ALA A 310 5.91 14.54 -7.54
CA ALA A 310 4.70 15.29 -7.24
C ALA A 310 3.43 14.44 -7.39
N GLY A 311 3.39 13.55 -8.39
CA GLY A 311 2.27 12.67 -8.65
C GLY A 311 1.91 11.72 -7.50
N TYR A 312 2.88 11.27 -6.70
CA TYR A 312 2.62 10.40 -5.55
C TYR A 312 2.75 11.10 -4.20
N TYR A 313 3.48 12.20 -4.13
CA TYR A 313 3.84 12.83 -2.86
C TYR A 313 2.92 13.98 -2.46
N ASP A 314 2.54 14.85 -3.42
CA ASP A 314 1.85 16.10 -3.11
C ASP A 314 0.37 15.89 -2.77
N ARG A 315 -0.06 16.41 -1.60
CA ARG A 315 -1.47 16.45 -1.22
C ARG A 315 -2.24 17.43 -2.10
N GLY A 316 -3.50 17.11 -2.40
CA GLY A 316 -4.33 17.94 -3.28
C GLY A 316 -3.91 17.95 -4.75
N GLY A 317 -2.90 17.14 -5.13
CA GLY A 317 -2.44 16.97 -6.49
C GLY A 317 -3.51 16.40 -7.44
N THR A 318 -3.10 16.22 -8.69
CA THR A 318 -4.01 15.75 -9.75
C THR A 318 -3.96 14.24 -10.00
N GLU A 319 -3.03 13.49 -9.35
CA GLU A 319 -2.89 12.06 -9.60
C GLU A 319 -3.51 11.17 -8.52
N VAL A 320 -3.46 11.59 -7.22
CA VAL A 320 -3.90 10.74 -6.12
C VAL A 320 -5.41 10.75 -6.00
N LEU A 321 -6.03 9.61 -6.24
CA LEU A 321 -7.49 9.42 -6.19
C LEU A 321 -7.98 9.01 -4.80
N VAL A 322 -7.16 8.23 -4.07
CA VAL A 322 -7.37 7.86 -2.67
C VAL A 322 -6.10 8.13 -1.89
N SER A 323 -6.17 9.17 -1.07
CA SER A 323 -5.10 9.63 -0.18
C SER A 323 -5.38 9.19 1.25
N ILE A 324 -4.54 8.32 1.82
CA ILE A 324 -4.67 7.97 3.23
C ILE A 324 -3.68 8.78 4.03
N ARG A 325 -4.18 9.44 5.07
CA ARG A 325 -3.42 10.45 5.82
C ARG A 325 -3.36 10.11 7.29
N ARG A 326 -2.22 10.38 7.87
CA ARG A 326 -2.02 10.50 9.30
C ARG A 326 -1.59 11.94 9.57
N GLY A 327 -1.65 12.40 10.78
CA GLY A 327 -1.21 13.76 11.13
C GLY A 327 0.20 14.04 10.61
N TYR A 328 0.58 15.31 10.54
CA TYR A 328 1.95 15.68 10.20
C TYR A 328 2.92 15.02 11.17
N ASN A 329 3.91 14.35 10.62
CA ASN A 329 4.94 13.71 11.41
C ASN A 329 6.28 13.83 10.68
N GLU A 330 7.11 14.79 11.12
CA GLU A 330 8.46 14.97 10.59
C GLU A 330 9.31 13.71 10.79
N SER A 331 9.03 12.94 11.83
CA SER A 331 9.73 11.68 12.08
C SER A 331 9.54 10.64 10.97
N THR A 332 8.51 10.76 10.13
CA THR A 332 8.33 9.87 8.98
C THR A 332 9.54 9.91 8.05
N HIS A 333 10.06 11.07 7.73
CA HIS A 333 11.25 11.21 6.88
C HIS A 333 12.50 10.60 7.53
N ASN A 334 12.67 10.80 8.83
CA ASN A 334 13.79 10.23 9.57
C ASN A 334 13.67 8.71 9.67
N ASN A 335 12.47 8.19 9.89
CA ASN A 335 12.21 6.76 9.96
C ASN A 335 12.44 6.07 8.60
N LEU A 336 12.01 6.68 7.49
CA LEU A 336 12.31 6.19 6.15
C LEU A 336 13.83 6.14 5.89
N PHE A 337 14.54 7.18 6.30
CA PHE A 337 16.00 7.23 6.21
C PHE A 337 16.66 6.15 7.08
N ASP A 338 16.17 5.91 8.29
CA ASP A 338 16.74 4.91 9.20
C ASP A 338 16.48 3.48 8.75
N GLN A 339 15.38 3.21 8.05
CA GLN A 339 15.06 1.88 7.51
C GLN A 339 16.05 1.39 6.44
N ARG A 340 16.84 2.29 5.84
CA ARG A 340 17.87 1.94 4.84
C ARG A 340 18.86 0.86 5.30
N PHE A 341 19.06 0.72 6.61
CA PHE A 341 20.01 -0.25 7.15
C PHE A 341 19.54 -1.70 7.08
N TYR A 342 18.26 -1.92 6.84
CA TYR A 342 17.64 -3.23 7.04
C TYR A 342 17.09 -3.84 5.77
N SER A 343 17.04 -3.09 4.68
CA SER A 343 16.42 -3.54 3.44
C SER A 343 16.81 -2.64 2.27
N GLY A 344 16.73 -3.16 1.04
CA GLY A 344 17.07 -2.39 -0.15
C GLY A 344 16.47 -2.95 -1.44
N PRO A 345 16.35 -2.10 -2.47
CA PRO A 345 15.98 -2.52 -3.81
C PRO A 345 16.94 -3.56 -4.37
N THR A 346 16.44 -4.47 -5.18
CA THR A 346 17.28 -5.47 -5.85
C THR A 346 17.88 -4.93 -7.15
N LEU A 347 19.00 -5.49 -7.59
CA LEU A 347 19.52 -5.22 -8.94
C LEU A 347 18.54 -5.67 -10.03
N ASN A 348 17.75 -6.71 -9.76
CA ASN A 348 16.68 -7.15 -10.65
C ASN A 348 15.68 -6.02 -10.93
N TYR A 349 15.28 -5.29 -9.88
CA TYR A 349 14.40 -4.13 -10.02
C TYR A 349 15.07 -2.99 -10.78
N VAL A 350 16.33 -2.66 -10.45
CA VAL A 350 17.12 -1.63 -11.15
C VAL A 350 17.21 -1.95 -12.64
N ASN A 351 17.37 -3.21 -13.01
CA ASN A 351 17.48 -3.64 -14.40
C ASN A 351 16.14 -3.56 -15.17
N MET A 352 14.99 -3.49 -14.49
CA MET A 352 13.69 -3.29 -15.17
C MET A 352 13.56 -1.89 -15.80
N PHE A 353 14.26 -0.89 -15.27
CA PHE A 353 14.21 0.46 -15.83
C PHE A 353 14.94 0.53 -17.16
N PRO A 354 14.30 1.03 -18.22
CA PRO A 354 14.96 1.19 -19.53
C PRO A 354 16.01 2.30 -19.50
N TRP A 355 16.76 2.43 -20.57
CA TRP A 355 17.55 3.62 -20.84
C TRP A 355 16.66 4.85 -20.98
N ALA A 356 17.24 6.05 -20.85
CA ALA A 356 16.49 7.32 -20.90
C ALA A 356 15.80 7.60 -22.25
N ASP A 357 16.27 6.94 -23.32
CA ASP A 357 15.66 6.97 -24.66
C ASP A 357 14.49 5.98 -24.83
N GLY A 358 14.28 5.09 -23.85
CA GLY A 358 13.23 4.08 -23.83
C GLY A 358 13.68 2.71 -24.33
N GLU A 359 14.94 2.54 -24.78
CA GLU A 359 15.48 1.23 -25.11
C GLU A 359 15.61 0.37 -23.83
N ASP A 360 15.33 -0.92 -23.97
CA ASP A 360 15.42 -1.85 -22.84
C ASP A 360 16.86 -1.94 -22.31
N PHE A 361 16.99 -2.02 -20.99
CA PHE A 361 18.27 -2.29 -20.37
C PHE A 361 18.67 -3.74 -20.67
N PRO A 362 19.91 -3.98 -21.18
CA PRO A 362 20.31 -5.32 -21.61
C PRO A 362 20.34 -6.33 -20.46
N GLU A 363 19.74 -7.50 -20.64
CA GLU A 363 19.80 -8.59 -19.66
C GLU A 363 21.24 -9.02 -19.33
N ASN A 364 22.11 -9.03 -20.36
CA ASN A 364 23.52 -9.41 -20.25
C ASN A 364 24.43 -8.19 -20.18
N PHE A 365 24.03 -7.16 -19.44
CA PHE A 365 24.83 -5.95 -19.29
C PHE A 365 26.19 -6.27 -18.62
N ASN A 366 27.26 -5.81 -19.24
CA ASN A 366 28.61 -6.00 -18.69
C ASN A 366 28.92 -4.95 -17.62
N TRP A 367 28.63 -5.29 -16.38
CA TRP A 367 28.83 -4.42 -15.22
C TRP A 367 30.29 -4.11 -14.90
N GLU A 368 31.22 -5.03 -15.23
CA GLU A 368 32.65 -4.83 -14.98
C GLU A 368 33.28 -3.85 -15.98
N HIS A 369 32.80 -3.90 -17.23
CA HIS A 369 33.30 -3.06 -18.32
C HIS A 369 32.11 -2.46 -19.13
N PRO A 370 31.37 -1.50 -18.53
CA PRO A 370 30.19 -0.95 -19.17
C PRO A 370 30.58 -0.11 -20.41
N SER A 371 29.95 -0.41 -21.54
CA SER A 371 30.10 0.40 -22.76
C SER A 371 29.35 1.73 -22.70
N LYS A 372 28.30 1.79 -21.88
CA LYS A 372 27.52 2.99 -21.52
C LYS A 372 27.35 2.99 -20.00
N GLN A 373 27.56 4.13 -19.36
CA GLN A 373 27.48 4.21 -17.91
C GLN A 373 26.06 3.89 -17.41
N PRO A 374 25.88 3.00 -16.41
CA PRO A 374 24.57 2.48 -16.05
C PRO A 374 23.69 3.47 -15.27
N PHE A 375 24.23 4.55 -14.71
CA PHE A 375 23.49 5.50 -13.91
C PHE A 375 23.67 6.96 -14.35
N PHE A 376 24.90 7.41 -14.52
CA PHE A 376 25.21 8.77 -14.94
C PHE A 376 26.36 8.78 -15.96
N GLU A 377 26.25 9.59 -16.99
CA GLU A 377 27.30 9.84 -17.97
C GLU A 377 27.46 11.36 -18.14
N ASN A 378 28.66 11.86 -17.93
CA ASN A 378 28.95 13.31 -17.94
C ASN A 378 28.03 14.15 -17.02
N GLY A 379 27.57 13.56 -15.91
CA GLY A 379 26.67 14.19 -14.96
C GLY A 379 25.18 14.07 -15.29
N GLU A 380 24.83 13.53 -16.45
CA GLU A 380 23.44 13.34 -16.87
C GLU A 380 22.94 11.93 -16.57
N PRO A 381 21.69 11.77 -16.09
CA PRO A 381 21.08 10.46 -15.89
C PRO A 381 20.95 9.68 -17.20
N THR A 382 21.32 8.40 -17.19
CA THR A 382 21.29 7.52 -18.38
C THR A 382 20.07 6.63 -18.46
N ARG A 383 19.26 6.57 -17.40
CA ARG A 383 18.10 5.68 -17.27
C ARG A 383 16.79 6.46 -17.15
N ASP A 384 15.67 5.73 -17.21
CA ASP A 384 14.33 6.21 -16.87
C ASP A 384 14.38 7.08 -15.60
N PRO A 385 13.85 8.31 -15.62
CA PRO A 385 13.89 9.22 -14.46
C PRO A 385 13.29 8.65 -13.17
N ARG A 386 12.34 7.70 -13.28
CA ARG A 386 11.73 7.05 -12.10
C ARG A 386 12.72 6.19 -11.32
N LEU A 387 13.78 5.66 -11.96
CA LEU A 387 14.82 4.93 -11.25
C LEU A 387 15.37 5.77 -10.10
N TYR A 388 15.71 7.02 -10.36
CA TYR A 388 16.36 7.92 -9.40
C TYR A 388 15.41 8.45 -8.31
N GLU A 389 14.10 8.27 -8.48
CA GLU A 389 13.11 8.56 -7.45
C GLU A 389 12.73 7.33 -6.63
N ASN A 390 12.95 6.14 -7.14
CA ASN A 390 12.67 4.89 -6.44
C ASN A 390 13.91 4.32 -5.74
N VAL A 391 15.10 4.49 -6.34
CA VAL A 391 16.35 3.85 -5.92
C VAL A 391 17.46 4.87 -5.81
N ALA A 392 18.12 4.93 -4.67
CA ALA A 392 19.38 5.66 -4.55
C ALA A 392 20.50 4.88 -5.22
N VAL A 393 21.12 5.47 -6.23
CA VAL A 393 22.15 4.87 -7.05
C VAL A 393 23.50 5.61 -6.90
N PRO A 394 24.63 4.97 -7.25
CA PRO A 394 25.95 5.63 -7.24
C PRO A 394 25.97 6.91 -8.09
N GLY A 395 26.45 8.00 -7.51
CA GLY A 395 26.52 9.30 -8.16
C GLY A 395 25.33 10.24 -7.92
N ASP A 396 24.21 9.73 -7.41
CA ASP A 396 23.04 10.57 -7.10
C ASP A 396 23.11 11.23 -5.71
N ARG A 397 22.19 12.14 -5.47
CA ARG A 397 21.98 12.80 -4.17
C ARG A 397 21.00 11.99 -3.33
N TYR A 398 21.17 12.10 -2.02
CA TYR A 398 20.33 11.44 -1.02
C TYR A 398 19.93 12.40 0.11
N PHE A 399 19.54 11.86 1.24
CA PHE A 399 19.08 12.62 2.41
C PHE A 399 20.06 13.73 2.81
N ASN A 400 19.56 14.93 3.13
CA ASN A 400 20.32 16.16 3.40
C ASN A 400 21.19 16.62 2.23
N ASP A 401 20.79 16.31 1.01
CA ASP A 401 21.49 16.70 -0.21
C ASP A 401 22.94 16.20 -0.29
N THR A 402 23.25 15.17 0.50
CA THR A 402 24.54 14.50 0.48
C THR A 402 24.60 13.50 -0.67
N GLN A 403 25.80 13.08 -1.05
CA GLN A 403 25.98 12.01 -2.01
C GLN A 403 25.39 10.69 -1.47
N ALA A 404 24.73 9.92 -2.31
CA ALA A 404 24.13 8.65 -1.91
C ALA A 404 25.20 7.67 -1.38
N PRO A 405 25.06 7.18 -0.13
CA PRO A 405 26.08 6.34 0.51
C PRO A 405 25.98 4.87 0.06
N VAL A 406 25.94 4.64 -1.27
CA VAL A 406 25.71 3.34 -1.90
C VAL A 406 26.93 2.78 -2.62
N TYR A 407 28.12 3.29 -2.32
CA TYR A 407 29.37 2.76 -2.83
C TYR A 407 30.32 2.40 -1.68
N THR A 408 31.02 1.28 -1.78
CA THR A 408 31.69 0.60 -0.67
C THR A 408 32.79 1.40 0.03
N ASN A 409 33.39 2.35 -0.66
CA ASN A 409 34.39 3.26 -0.07
C ASN A 409 33.81 4.63 0.34
N HIS A 410 32.47 4.81 0.38
CA HIS A 410 31.87 5.99 1.01
C HIS A 410 32.06 5.92 2.53
N GLN A 411 32.41 7.04 3.17
CA GLN A 411 32.61 7.08 4.63
C GLN A 411 31.40 6.60 5.43
N ASP A 412 30.19 6.86 4.93
CA ASP A 412 28.91 6.48 5.54
C ASP A 412 28.22 5.37 4.76
N TYR A 413 28.97 4.48 4.12
CA TYR A 413 28.37 3.33 3.39
C TYR A 413 27.42 2.54 4.27
N ARG A 414 26.21 2.32 3.78
CA ARG A 414 25.13 1.64 4.52
C ARG A 414 24.30 0.68 3.66
N ALA A 415 24.67 0.52 2.40
CA ALA A 415 23.93 -0.33 1.46
C ALA A 415 24.48 -1.77 1.44
N GLU A 416 24.91 -2.30 2.57
CA GLU A 416 25.59 -3.60 2.72
C GLU A 416 24.73 -4.79 2.25
N GLY A 417 23.41 -4.62 2.25
CA GLY A 417 22.47 -5.67 1.84
C GLY A 417 22.44 -5.90 0.33
N SER A 418 21.90 -4.95 -0.43
CA SER A 418 21.73 -5.06 -1.89
C SER A 418 22.66 -4.15 -2.70
N GLY A 419 23.39 -3.26 -2.05
CA GLY A 419 24.15 -2.20 -2.70
C GLY A 419 23.34 -0.95 -3.05
N PHE A 420 22.04 -0.97 -2.80
CA PHE A 420 21.10 0.14 -3.05
C PHE A 420 20.33 0.52 -1.81
N LEU A 421 19.80 1.74 -1.80
CA LEU A 421 18.87 2.22 -0.78
C LEU A 421 17.56 2.66 -1.45
N MET A 422 16.46 2.58 -0.70
CA MET A 422 15.18 3.11 -1.16
C MET A 422 15.25 4.65 -1.20
N MET A 423 14.74 5.24 -2.28
CA MET A 423 14.66 6.68 -2.46
C MET A 423 13.24 7.22 -2.39
N LYS A 424 12.24 6.42 -2.78
CA LYS A 424 10.84 6.84 -2.81
C LYS A 424 10.38 7.36 -1.44
N PHE A 425 9.63 8.43 -1.45
CA PHE A 425 9.17 9.20 -0.29
C PHE A 425 10.29 9.92 0.50
N ILE A 426 11.56 9.76 0.15
CA ILE A 426 12.66 10.50 0.78
C ILE A 426 12.87 11.81 0.03
N LEU A 427 12.63 12.92 0.72
CA LEU A 427 12.97 14.25 0.20
C LEU A 427 14.41 14.59 0.54
N GLN A 428 15.17 14.98 -0.47
CA GLN A 428 16.62 15.20 -0.38
C GLN A 428 16.95 16.38 0.52
N ALA A 429 16.43 17.57 0.21
CA ALA A 429 16.74 18.78 0.96
C ALA A 429 15.99 18.84 2.31
N ALA A 430 16.66 19.31 3.35
CA ALA A 430 16.05 19.51 4.68
C ALA A 430 14.90 20.52 4.62
N SER A 431 15.05 21.59 3.81
CA SER A 431 14.01 22.59 3.58
C SER A 431 12.72 22.00 3.00
N ASP A 432 12.83 20.97 2.16
CA ASP A 432 11.69 20.33 1.51
C ASP A 432 10.88 19.47 2.48
N ARG A 433 11.49 19.01 3.58
CA ARG A 433 10.84 18.20 4.60
C ARG A 433 10.14 19.01 5.67
N GLN A 434 10.60 20.25 5.88
CA GLN A 434 10.09 21.10 6.95
C GLN A 434 8.63 21.47 6.68
N ASN A 435 7.77 21.12 7.64
CA ASN A 435 6.31 21.38 7.57
C ASN A 435 5.61 20.77 6.33
N ARG A 436 6.23 19.81 5.65
CA ARG A 436 5.61 19.15 4.51
C ARG A 436 4.91 17.87 4.94
N PRO A 437 3.57 17.85 4.96
CA PRO A 437 2.82 16.66 5.33
C PRO A 437 2.95 15.59 4.26
N VAL A 438 3.06 14.33 4.70
CA VAL A 438 3.08 13.15 3.83
C VAL A 438 1.70 12.56 3.66
N GLN A 439 1.50 11.79 2.59
CA GLN A 439 0.32 10.97 2.36
C GLN A 439 0.74 9.58 1.89
N TRP A 440 -0.12 8.61 2.12
CA TRP A 440 -0.02 7.33 1.46
C TRP A 440 -0.89 7.35 0.19
N PRO A 441 -0.30 7.27 -1.01
CA PRO A 441 -1.04 7.32 -2.27
C PRO A 441 -1.65 5.93 -2.55
N TYR A 442 -2.73 5.59 -1.84
CA TYR A 442 -3.33 4.27 -1.90
C TYR A 442 -3.79 3.88 -3.30
N LEU A 443 -4.32 4.85 -4.05
CA LEU A 443 -4.72 4.68 -5.44
C LEU A 443 -4.43 5.96 -6.23
N ARG A 444 -3.76 5.81 -7.36
CA ARG A 444 -3.39 6.93 -8.25
C ARG A 444 -3.92 6.72 -9.66
N LEU A 445 -4.09 7.82 -10.41
CA LEU A 445 -4.53 7.82 -11.81
C LEU A 445 -3.68 6.90 -12.72
N PRO A 446 -2.34 6.85 -12.63
CA PRO A 446 -1.55 5.90 -13.42
C PRO A 446 -1.99 4.45 -13.26
N GLU A 447 -2.47 4.06 -12.06
CA GLU A 447 -2.96 2.69 -11.86
C GLU A 447 -4.27 2.45 -12.62
N VAL A 448 -5.15 3.44 -12.68
CA VAL A 448 -6.39 3.33 -13.46
C VAL A 448 -6.07 3.24 -14.95
N LEU A 449 -5.09 4.05 -15.44
CA LEU A 449 -4.61 3.99 -16.82
C LEU A 449 -4.08 2.61 -17.18
N LEU A 450 -3.15 2.09 -16.39
CA LEU A 450 -2.50 0.80 -16.67
C LEU A 450 -3.46 -0.40 -16.43
N SER A 451 -4.37 -0.30 -15.46
CA SER A 451 -5.39 -1.33 -15.22
C SER A 451 -6.43 -1.38 -16.33
N TYR A 452 -6.82 -0.23 -16.87
CA TYR A 452 -7.73 -0.17 -18.01
C TYR A 452 -7.05 -0.69 -19.29
N ALA A 453 -5.81 -0.28 -19.52
CA ALA A 453 -5.00 -0.81 -20.64
C ALA A 453 -4.89 -2.34 -20.59
N GLU A 454 -4.66 -2.89 -19.41
CA GLU A 454 -4.59 -4.35 -19.19
C GLU A 454 -5.92 -5.01 -19.52
N ALA A 455 -7.05 -4.49 -19.02
CA ALA A 455 -8.37 -5.03 -19.31
C ALA A 455 -8.72 -4.97 -20.81
N ILE A 456 -8.40 -3.87 -21.49
CA ILE A 456 -8.56 -3.75 -22.96
C ILE A 456 -7.70 -4.81 -23.66
N ASN A 457 -6.43 -4.93 -23.29
CA ASN A 457 -5.54 -5.89 -23.92
C ASN A 457 -6.05 -7.33 -23.79
N GLU A 458 -6.64 -7.70 -22.65
CA GLU A 458 -7.19 -9.07 -22.44
C GLU A 458 -8.52 -9.29 -23.18
N VAL A 459 -9.30 -8.25 -23.44
CA VAL A 459 -10.62 -8.36 -24.11
C VAL A 459 -10.53 -8.17 -25.61
N GLU A 460 -9.83 -7.12 -26.06
CA GLU A 460 -9.81 -6.61 -27.43
C GLU A 460 -8.45 -6.76 -28.13
N GLY A 461 -7.36 -6.89 -27.35
CA GLY A 461 -6.00 -6.88 -27.84
C GLY A 461 -5.31 -5.51 -27.69
N PRO A 462 -4.07 -5.38 -28.21
CA PRO A 462 -3.18 -4.25 -27.88
C PRO A 462 -3.57 -2.90 -28.48
N GLU A 463 -4.25 -2.86 -29.61
CA GLU A 463 -4.44 -1.64 -30.41
C GLU A 463 -5.03 -0.48 -29.59
N ASN A 464 -6.13 -0.74 -28.87
CA ASN A 464 -6.82 0.26 -28.06
C ASN A 464 -6.17 0.49 -26.68
N ALA A 465 -5.31 -0.42 -26.23
CA ALA A 465 -4.65 -0.37 -24.92
C ALA A 465 -3.40 0.54 -24.91
N LEU A 466 -2.68 0.61 -26.03
CA LEU A 466 -1.38 1.27 -26.13
C LEU A 466 -1.39 2.74 -25.70
N SER A 467 -2.44 3.49 -26.05
CA SER A 467 -2.52 4.92 -25.73
C SER A 467 -2.49 5.19 -24.22
N TYR A 468 -3.08 4.31 -23.41
CA TYR A 468 -3.10 4.44 -21.95
C TYR A 468 -1.75 4.11 -21.32
N VAL A 469 -1.05 3.11 -21.83
CA VAL A 469 0.31 2.77 -21.38
C VAL A 469 1.28 3.89 -21.76
N ASN A 470 1.20 4.37 -23.00
CA ASN A 470 2.10 5.41 -23.51
C ASN A 470 1.95 6.75 -22.80
N GLN A 471 0.77 7.10 -22.27
CA GLN A 471 0.60 8.28 -21.42
C GLN A 471 1.51 8.23 -20.18
N VAL A 472 1.60 7.09 -19.49
CA VAL A 472 2.46 6.91 -18.33
C VAL A 472 3.95 6.99 -18.71
N ARG A 473 4.33 6.37 -19.82
CA ARG A 473 5.69 6.38 -20.37
C ARG A 473 6.13 7.78 -20.80
N ASN A 474 5.29 8.45 -21.55
CA ASN A 474 5.59 9.79 -22.11
C ASN A 474 5.78 10.85 -21.02
N ARG A 475 5.05 10.77 -19.89
CA ARG A 475 5.23 11.67 -18.75
C ARG A 475 6.69 11.73 -18.30
N VAL A 476 7.41 10.60 -18.33
CA VAL A 476 8.82 10.50 -17.95
C VAL A 476 9.77 10.53 -19.16
N GLY A 477 9.24 10.79 -20.35
CA GLY A 477 10.00 10.99 -21.58
C GLY A 477 10.48 9.72 -22.27
N LEU A 478 9.90 8.57 -21.92
CA LEU A 478 10.14 7.34 -22.67
C LEU A 478 9.33 7.33 -23.97
N SER A 479 9.87 6.71 -25.00
CA SER A 479 9.18 6.50 -26.27
C SER A 479 7.96 5.59 -26.12
N ASP A 480 7.02 5.74 -27.07
CA ASP A 480 5.88 4.84 -27.20
C ASP A 480 6.33 3.38 -27.40
N LEU A 481 5.51 2.47 -26.92
CA LEU A 481 5.66 1.06 -27.26
C LEU A 481 5.38 0.82 -28.75
N PRO A 482 6.00 -0.21 -29.36
CA PRO A 482 5.78 -0.52 -30.77
C PRO A 482 4.30 -0.74 -31.10
N SER A 483 3.78 -0.11 -32.15
CA SER A 483 2.37 -0.21 -32.55
C SER A 483 1.96 -1.63 -33.00
N ASN A 484 2.92 -2.47 -33.34
CA ASN A 484 2.71 -3.87 -33.75
C ASN A 484 2.98 -4.87 -32.62
N ILE A 485 3.06 -4.43 -31.37
CA ILE A 485 3.28 -5.29 -30.20
C ILE A 485 2.18 -6.33 -30.09
N GLY A 486 2.54 -7.59 -29.78
CA GLY A 486 1.58 -8.64 -29.55
C GLY A 486 0.88 -8.53 -28.18
N GLN A 487 -0.29 -9.16 -28.03
CA GLN A 487 -1.07 -9.15 -26.79
C GLN A 487 -0.24 -9.66 -25.58
N SER A 488 0.51 -10.73 -25.75
CA SER A 488 1.36 -11.28 -24.68
C SER A 488 2.48 -10.32 -24.30
N ASP A 489 3.12 -9.70 -25.28
CA ASP A 489 4.24 -8.79 -25.04
C ASP A 489 3.76 -7.48 -24.42
N LEU A 490 2.58 -6.99 -24.82
CA LEU A 490 1.98 -5.83 -24.17
C LEU A 490 1.60 -6.12 -22.73
N ARG A 491 1.11 -7.33 -22.42
CA ARG A 491 0.84 -7.76 -21.03
C ARG A 491 2.10 -7.67 -20.18
N GLU A 492 3.22 -8.21 -20.66
CA GLU A 492 4.50 -8.14 -19.95
C GLU A 492 4.99 -6.67 -19.82
N ALA A 493 4.81 -5.88 -20.86
CA ALA A 493 5.16 -4.45 -20.83
C ALA A 493 4.31 -3.70 -19.78
N ILE A 494 3.00 -3.95 -19.70
CA ILE A 494 2.12 -3.35 -18.69
C ILE A 494 2.55 -3.77 -17.27
N LEU A 495 2.82 -5.06 -17.03
CA LEU A 495 3.24 -5.55 -15.72
C LEU A 495 4.60 -4.94 -15.31
N ARG A 496 5.51 -4.75 -16.27
CA ARG A 496 6.78 -4.05 -16.03
C ARG A 496 6.53 -2.57 -15.75
N GLU A 497 5.72 -1.89 -16.56
CA GLU A 497 5.41 -0.47 -16.38
C GLU A 497 4.78 -0.21 -15.00
N ARG A 498 3.88 -1.11 -14.53
CA ARG A 498 3.31 -1.07 -13.18
C ARG A 498 4.40 -1.22 -12.10
N ALA A 499 5.37 -2.10 -12.28
CA ALA A 499 6.49 -2.26 -11.34
C ALA A 499 7.36 -0.99 -11.26
N LEU A 500 7.64 -0.33 -12.39
CA LEU A 500 8.40 0.91 -12.46
C LEU A 500 7.66 2.08 -11.81
N GLU A 501 6.36 2.20 -12.09
CA GLU A 501 5.51 3.29 -11.63
C GLU A 501 5.17 3.19 -10.14
N PHE A 502 4.84 1.98 -9.66
CA PHE A 502 4.31 1.76 -8.31
C PHE A 502 5.27 1.04 -7.37
N GLY A 503 6.55 0.95 -7.71
CA GLY A 503 7.54 0.42 -6.76
C GLY A 503 7.41 1.12 -5.40
N PHE A 504 7.34 0.35 -4.31
CA PHE A 504 7.14 0.80 -2.93
C PHE A 504 5.76 1.42 -2.62
N GLU A 505 4.74 1.14 -3.46
CA GLU A 505 3.34 1.48 -3.21
C GLU A 505 2.46 0.23 -2.99
N GLU A 506 3.08 -0.94 -2.75
CA GLU A 506 2.41 -2.21 -2.45
C GLU A 506 1.51 -2.74 -3.58
N VAL A 507 1.90 -2.51 -4.82
CA VAL A 507 1.18 -3.00 -6.00
C VAL A 507 1.78 -4.30 -6.55
N ARG A 508 3.13 -4.40 -6.59
CA ARG A 508 3.85 -5.50 -7.26
C ARG A 508 3.49 -6.88 -6.73
N TRP A 509 3.38 -7.05 -5.40
CA TRP A 509 3.00 -8.32 -4.80
C TRP A 509 1.68 -8.84 -5.38
N PHE A 510 0.65 -7.99 -5.42
CA PHE A 510 -0.65 -8.36 -5.93
C PHE A 510 -0.65 -8.63 -7.44
N ASP A 511 0.19 -7.92 -8.22
CA ASP A 511 0.36 -8.20 -9.64
C ASP A 511 0.98 -9.60 -9.86
N LEU A 512 2.00 -9.98 -9.08
CA LEU A 512 2.60 -11.30 -9.14
C LEU A 512 1.61 -12.41 -8.75
N VAL A 513 0.84 -12.18 -7.69
CA VAL A 513 -0.17 -13.13 -7.20
C VAL A 513 -1.27 -13.34 -8.23
N ARG A 514 -1.91 -12.26 -8.68
CA ARG A 514 -3.06 -12.37 -9.59
C ARG A 514 -2.72 -12.95 -10.96
N TRP A 515 -1.48 -12.79 -11.41
CA TRP A 515 -0.95 -13.38 -12.65
C TRP A 515 -0.29 -14.75 -12.45
N GLY A 516 -0.27 -15.31 -11.23
CA GLY A 516 0.31 -16.61 -10.93
C GLY A 516 1.82 -16.70 -11.25
N ARG A 517 2.57 -15.63 -10.99
CA ARG A 517 3.97 -15.43 -11.41
C ARG A 517 4.96 -16.19 -10.55
N LYS A 518 4.80 -17.53 -10.41
CA LYS A 518 5.67 -18.39 -9.59
C LYS A 518 7.15 -18.24 -9.92
N ASP A 519 7.50 -18.03 -11.20
CA ASP A 519 8.90 -17.96 -11.63
C ASP A 519 9.54 -16.63 -11.21
N ASP A 520 8.77 -15.53 -11.13
CA ASP A 520 9.23 -14.27 -10.57
C ASP A 520 9.49 -14.37 -9.06
N PHE A 521 8.71 -15.16 -8.31
CA PHE A 521 8.98 -15.45 -6.91
C PHE A 521 10.23 -16.32 -6.72
N ARG A 522 10.49 -17.25 -7.62
CA ARG A 522 11.56 -18.24 -7.51
C ARG A 522 12.90 -17.76 -8.07
N LYS A 523 12.90 -16.70 -8.85
CA LYS A 523 14.13 -16.22 -9.49
C LYS A 523 15.18 -15.81 -8.47
N LYS A 524 16.45 -15.95 -8.85
CA LYS A 524 17.57 -15.41 -8.10
C LYS A 524 17.52 -13.90 -8.09
N LEU A 525 17.77 -13.32 -6.94
CA LEU A 525 17.88 -11.89 -6.76
C LEU A 525 19.34 -11.49 -6.61
N TYR A 526 19.67 -10.31 -7.11
CA TYR A 526 21.04 -9.80 -7.13
C TYR A 526 21.13 -8.44 -6.44
N GLY A 527 22.28 -8.18 -5.89
CA GLY A 527 22.75 -6.87 -5.45
C GLY A 527 23.92 -6.39 -6.32
N LEU A 528 24.40 -5.18 -6.04
CA LEU A 528 25.49 -4.56 -6.79
C LEU A 528 26.49 -3.90 -5.83
N TYR A 529 27.70 -4.43 -5.75
CA TYR A 529 28.80 -3.66 -5.16
C TYR A 529 29.24 -2.58 -6.12
N SER A 530 29.28 -1.35 -5.63
CA SER A 530 29.81 -0.20 -6.34
C SER A 530 31.00 0.36 -5.57
N LYS A 531 32.05 0.81 -6.25
CA LYS A 531 33.20 1.45 -5.63
C LYS A 531 33.58 2.70 -6.43
N GLY A 532 33.64 3.84 -5.76
CA GLY A 532 34.10 5.08 -6.37
C GLY A 532 35.61 5.13 -6.55
N ASP A 533 36.09 5.88 -7.54
CA ASP A 533 37.51 6.17 -7.75
C ASP A 533 38.14 6.89 -6.56
N LYS A 534 37.35 7.57 -5.76
CA LYS A 534 37.75 8.22 -4.49
C LYS A 534 36.58 8.20 -3.47
N VAL A 535 36.91 8.45 -2.22
CA VAL A 535 35.96 8.41 -1.08
C VAL A 535 34.88 9.49 -1.20
N ASN A 536 35.30 10.72 -1.51
CA ASN A 536 34.41 11.88 -1.59
C ASN A 536 34.28 12.35 -3.03
N ASN A 537 33.05 12.56 -3.47
CA ASN A 537 32.70 13.02 -4.80
C ASN A 537 33.43 12.24 -5.92
N PRO A 538 33.25 10.91 -5.99
CA PRO A 538 33.82 10.11 -7.07
C PRO A 538 33.28 10.60 -8.43
N THR A 539 34.12 10.49 -9.43
CA THR A 539 33.79 10.83 -10.82
C THR A 539 33.54 9.60 -11.68
N SER A 540 33.96 8.44 -11.18
CA SER A 540 33.71 7.14 -11.82
C SER A 540 33.50 6.04 -10.79
N PHE A 541 32.84 4.97 -11.21
CA PHE A 541 32.54 3.82 -10.37
C PHE A 541 32.91 2.54 -11.10
N THR A 542 33.34 1.55 -10.31
CA THR A 542 33.42 0.15 -10.73
C THR A 542 32.28 -0.63 -10.09
N PHE A 543 31.78 -1.65 -10.77
CA PHE A 543 30.61 -2.41 -10.36
C PHE A 543 30.88 -3.91 -10.36
N ALA A 544 30.30 -4.62 -9.39
CA ALA A 544 30.36 -6.07 -9.31
C ALA A 544 29.01 -6.61 -8.80
N PRO A 545 28.19 -7.21 -9.67
CA PRO A 545 26.97 -7.90 -9.25
C PRO A 545 27.29 -9.09 -8.33
N TYR A 546 26.41 -9.36 -7.37
CA TYR A 546 26.50 -10.53 -6.50
C TYR A 546 25.10 -11.11 -6.22
N GLU A 547 25.06 -12.42 -5.98
CA GLU A 547 23.80 -13.11 -5.68
C GLU A 547 23.39 -12.84 -4.22
N LEU A 548 22.13 -12.48 -4.02
CA LEU A 548 21.53 -12.34 -2.68
C LEU A 548 21.16 -13.70 -2.13
N THR A 549 21.03 -13.80 -0.81
CA THR A 549 20.57 -15.03 -0.15
C THR A 549 19.26 -15.50 -0.74
N LEU A 550 19.21 -16.76 -1.19
CA LEU A 550 18.03 -17.37 -1.75
C LEU A 550 16.91 -17.45 -0.70
N ARG A 551 15.73 -17.09 -1.13
CA ARG A 551 14.52 -17.29 -0.34
C ARG A 551 14.11 -18.76 -0.36
N TYR A 552 13.43 -19.20 0.70
CA TYR A 552 12.94 -20.58 0.83
C TYR A 552 12.19 -21.08 -0.41
N TRP A 553 11.30 -20.27 -0.94
CA TRP A 553 10.48 -20.64 -2.10
C TRP A 553 11.24 -20.73 -3.44
N ALA A 554 12.46 -20.25 -3.52
CA ALA A 554 13.27 -20.45 -4.73
C ALA A 554 13.42 -21.95 -5.05
N ASN A 555 13.61 -22.78 -4.01
CA ASN A 555 13.76 -24.22 -4.12
C ASN A 555 12.54 -25.02 -3.64
N ASN A 556 11.70 -24.43 -2.78
CA ASN A 556 10.58 -25.08 -2.13
C ASN A 556 9.27 -24.33 -2.42
N TRP A 557 8.99 -24.14 -3.71
CA TRP A 557 7.79 -23.44 -4.11
C TRP A 557 6.54 -24.24 -3.81
N ASP A 558 5.56 -23.56 -3.21
CA ASP A 558 4.20 -24.01 -3.06
C ASP A 558 3.27 -22.85 -3.42
N SER A 559 2.24 -23.07 -4.19
CA SER A 559 1.29 -22.03 -4.61
C SER A 559 0.47 -21.44 -3.45
N LYS A 560 0.50 -22.05 -2.26
CA LYS A 560 -0.09 -21.45 -1.05
C LYS A 560 0.44 -20.03 -0.77
N TRP A 561 1.67 -19.72 -1.23
CA TRP A 561 2.28 -18.39 -1.07
C TRP A 561 1.53 -17.27 -1.80
N TYR A 562 0.60 -17.59 -2.72
CA TYR A 562 -0.26 -16.60 -3.35
C TYR A 562 -1.29 -15.99 -2.39
N MET A 563 -1.64 -16.69 -1.33
CA MET A 563 -2.62 -16.20 -0.36
C MET A 563 -2.09 -16.31 1.07
N ALA A 564 -2.54 -15.39 1.89
CA ALA A 564 -2.18 -15.37 3.30
C ALA A 564 -2.89 -16.49 4.08
N PRO A 565 -2.24 -17.08 5.11
CA PRO A 565 -2.93 -17.94 6.04
C PRO A 565 -3.94 -17.13 6.87
N ILE A 566 -5.10 -17.73 7.12
CA ILE A 566 -6.00 -17.23 8.14
C ILE A 566 -5.41 -17.58 9.51
N PRO A 567 -5.23 -16.62 10.41
CA PRO A 567 -4.68 -16.90 11.72
C PRO A 567 -5.51 -17.94 12.48
N GLN A 568 -4.88 -18.98 13.00
CA GLN A 568 -5.59 -20.09 13.68
C GLN A 568 -6.46 -19.58 14.83
N LYS A 569 -6.03 -18.52 15.53
CA LYS A 569 -6.83 -17.92 16.60
C LYS A 569 -8.16 -17.33 16.10
N GLU A 570 -8.21 -16.85 14.85
CA GLU A 570 -9.46 -16.33 14.26
C GLU A 570 -10.40 -17.49 13.91
N ILE A 571 -9.86 -18.58 13.37
CA ILE A 571 -10.62 -19.80 13.11
C ILE A 571 -11.19 -20.39 14.42
N ASN A 572 -10.38 -20.40 15.48
CA ASN A 572 -10.77 -20.94 16.78
C ASN A 572 -11.89 -20.15 17.50
N LYS A 573 -12.19 -18.92 17.05
CA LYS A 573 -13.34 -18.14 17.54
C LYS A 573 -14.69 -18.71 17.10
N GLY A 574 -14.71 -19.56 16.05
CA GLY A 574 -15.90 -20.26 15.63
C GLY A 574 -16.92 -19.43 14.84
N TYR A 575 -16.52 -18.30 14.26
CA TYR A 575 -17.40 -17.43 13.46
C TYR A 575 -17.74 -17.98 12.06
N GLY A 576 -17.21 -19.15 11.70
CA GLY A 576 -17.39 -19.74 10.37
C GLY A 576 -16.25 -19.46 9.40
N MET A 577 -15.13 -18.87 9.86
CA MET A 577 -13.92 -18.69 9.05
C MET A 577 -13.21 -20.04 8.84
N THR A 578 -12.80 -20.31 7.61
CA THR A 578 -12.04 -21.51 7.21
C THR A 578 -10.64 -21.15 6.75
N GLN A 579 -9.71 -22.10 6.77
CA GLN A 579 -8.32 -21.88 6.35
C GLN A 579 -8.17 -21.78 4.83
N ASN A 580 -7.19 -21.03 4.38
CA ASN A 580 -6.77 -20.99 2.98
C ASN A 580 -5.98 -22.25 2.58
N PRO A 581 -6.02 -22.63 1.29
CA PRO A 581 -5.32 -23.79 0.75
C PRO A 581 -3.84 -23.83 1.11
N GLY A 582 -3.38 -25.00 1.58
CA GLY A 582 -1.99 -25.27 1.89
C GLY A 582 -1.50 -24.76 3.26
N TRP A 583 -2.34 -24.12 4.08
CA TRP A 583 -1.99 -23.54 5.40
C TRP A 583 -2.49 -24.33 6.61
#